data_4ef26bbe88cac528f6b7691230e35637
#
_entry.id   4ef26bbe88cac528f6b7691230e35637
#
_cell.length_a   1.000
_cell.length_b   1.000
_cell.length_c   1.000
_cell.angle_alpha   90.00
_cell.angle_beta   90.00
_cell.angle_gamma   90.00
#
_symmetry.space_group_name_H-M   'P 1'
#
loop_
_entity.id
_entity.type
_entity.pdbx_description
1 polymer ?
#
loop_
_entity_poly.entity_id
_entity_poly.type
_entity_poly.pdbx_seq_one_letter_code
_entity_poly.pdbx_strand_id
1 'polypeptide(L)'
;IALSGIYDARYFNHHQDYGNDEVVYQNSPADYIWNQHDGWFIDKYRQADIIVCTGLGDWEQDGLDSFYNLKRAFEEKNIPAWFDTWGTDVAHDWVWWRKQMPFFLHSIGL
;
A
#
# COMPACT_ATOMS: atom_id res chain seq x y z
N ILE A 1 1.75 4.22 -8.02
CA ILE A 1 1.19 2.86 -8.13
C ILE A 1 2.03 1.94 -7.28
N ALA A 2 1.39 1.20 -6.37
CA ALA A 2 2.04 0.20 -5.53
C ALA A 2 1.37 -1.16 -5.77
N LEU A 3 2.18 -2.19 -6.03
CA LEU A 3 1.71 -3.54 -6.33
C LEU A 3 2.24 -4.51 -5.28
N SER A 4 1.35 -5.23 -4.62
CA SER A 4 1.69 -6.31 -3.67
C SER A 4 2.67 -5.89 -2.57
N GLY A 5 2.56 -4.68 -2.07
CA GLY A 5 3.45 -4.15 -1.05
C GLY A 5 3.13 -4.63 0.36
N ILE A 6 4.13 -4.51 1.22
CA ILE A 6 3.96 -4.60 2.68
C ILE A 6 4.14 -3.19 3.22
N TYR A 7 3.10 -2.61 3.79
CA TYR A 7 3.06 -1.19 4.16
C TYR A 7 3.32 -0.94 5.64
N ASP A 8 3.53 -1.99 6.41
CA ASP A 8 3.85 -1.95 7.83
C ASP A 8 5.23 -2.57 8.05
N ALA A 9 6.22 -1.73 8.35
CA ALA A 9 7.59 -2.19 8.55
C ALA A 9 7.76 -3.10 9.78
N ARG A 10 6.79 -3.10 10.70
CA ARG A 10 6.79 -4.02 11.85
C ARG A 10 6.72 -5.50 11.44
N TYR A 11 6.24 -5.78 10.24
CA TYR A 11 6.35 -7.11 9.66
C TYR A 11 7.79 -7.65 9.73
N PHE A 12 8.75 -6.81 9.38
CA PHE A 12 10.17 -7.20 9.38
C PHE A 12 10.75 -7.35 10.78
N ASN A 13 10.17 -6.69 11.79
CA ASN A 13 10.60 -6.86 13.18
C ASN A 13 10.40 -8.30 13.68
N HIS A 14 9.34 -8.96 13.21
CA HIS A 14 9.06 -10.35 13.57
C HIS A 14 9.94 -11.35 12.81
N HIS A 15 10.46 -10.96 11.65
CA HIS A 15 11.13 -11.86 10.74
C HIS A 15 12.64 -11.63 10.66
N GLN A 16 13.14 -10.44 11.01
CA GLN A 16 14.54 -10.07 10.78
C GLN A 16 15.14 -9.16 11.86
N ASP A 17 14.57 -9.13 13.03
CA ASP A 17 15.08 -8.37 14.20
C ASP A 17 15.32 -6.87 13.94
N TYR A 18 14.55 -6.24 13.07
CA TYR A 18 14.57 -4.78 12.92
C TYR A 18 13.96 -4.10 14.14
N GLY A 19 14.57 -2.99 14.56
CA GLY A 19 14.03 -2.17 15.64
C GLY A 19 12.78 -1.38 15.24
N ASN A 20 12.09 -0.83 16.26
CA ASN A 20 10.96 0.08 16.07
C ASN A 20 11.40 1.53 16.29
N ASP A 21 12.52 1.92 15.72
CA ASP A 21 13.01 3.28 15.82
C ASP A 21 12.26 4.24 14.87
N GLU A 22 12.60 5.51 14.94
CA GLU A 22 11.94 6.53 14.13
C GLU A 22 12.16 6.35 12.63
N VAL A 23 13.31 5.84 12.22
CA VAL A 23 13.61 5.57 10.81
C VAL A 23 12.67 4.49 10.28
N VAL A 24 12.47 3.42 11.03
CA VAL A 24 11.51 2.37 10.67
C VAL A 24 10.11 2.94 10.59
N TYR A 25 9.70 3.74 11.57
CA TYR A 25 8.39 4.39 11.58
C TYR A 25 8.18 5.28 10.35
N GLN A 26 9.15 6.10 9.98
CA GLN A 26 9.08 6.98 8.82
C GLN A 26 9.00 6.23 7.49
N ASN A 27 9.37 4.96 7.47
CA ASN A 27 9.29 4.10 6.29
C ASN A 27 8.15 3.09 6.39
N SER A 28 7.22 3.29 7.31
CA SER A 28 6.07 2.41 7.53
C SER A 28 4.77 3.19 7.29
N PRO A 29 4.30 3.28 6.04
CA PRO A 29 3.11 4.08 5.70
C PRO A 29 1.86 3.72 6.50
N ALA A 30 1.65 2.43 6.77
CA ALA A 30 0.50 1.99 7.55
C ALA A 30 0.54 2.43 9.01
N ASP A 31 1.70 2.88 9.50
CA ASP A 31 1.85 3.47 10.83
C ASP A 31 1.72 4.99 10.80
N TYR A 32 2.59 5.66 10.04
CA TYR A 32 2.67 7.12 10.13
C TYR A 32 1.46 7.84 9.53
N ILE A 33 0.75 7.23 8.59
CA ILE A 33 -0.39 7.90 7.95
C ILE A 33 -1.50 8.23 8.95
N TRP A 34 -1.70 7.39 9.96
CA TRP A 34 -2.69 7.64 11.01
C TRP A 34 -2.38 8.90 11.84
N ASN A 35 -1.09 9.21 11.99
CA ASN A 35 -0.60 10.35 12.76
C ASN A 35 -0.27 11.57 11.89
N GLN A 36 -0.49 11.49 10.58
CA GLN A 36 -0.27 12.62 9.70
C GLN A 36 -1.48 13.55 9.72
N HIS A 37 -1.32 14.69 10.40
CA HIS A 37 -2.36 15.71 10.53
C HIS A 37 -1.98 17.05 9.88
N ASP A 38 -0.78 17.15 9.29
CA ASP A 38 -0.34 18.33 8.58
C ASP A 38 -1.13 18.49 7.28
N GLY A 39 -1.92 19.55 7.18
CA GLY A 39 -2.77 19.82 6.03
C GLY A 39 -2.01 19.91 4.72
N TRP A 40 -0.75 20.38 4.75
CA TRP A 40 0.06 20.47 3.55
C TRP A 40 0.32 19.10 2.92
N PHE A 41 0.73 18.11 3.74
CA PHE A 41 0.94 16.75 3.27
C PHE A 41 -0.36 16.06 2.86
N ILE A 42 -1.42 16.22 3.65
CA ILE A 42 -2.73 15.64 3.34
C ILE A 42 -3.26 16.19 2.01
N ASP A 43 -3.11 17.47 1.75
CA ASP A 43 -3.54 18.08 0.47
C ASP A 43 -2.71 17.56 -0.70
N LYS A 44 -1.42 17.31 -0.51
CA LYS A 44 -0.57 16.69 -1.53
C LYS A 44 -1.02 15.27 -1.86
N TYR A 45 -1.37 14.49 -0.85
CA TYR A 45 -1.91 13.15 -1.07
C TYR A 45 -3.22 13.20 -1.85
N ARG A 46 -4.09 14.16 -1.53
CA ARG A 46 -5.38 14.33 -2.23
C ARG A 46 -5.23 14.73 -3.69
N GLN A 47 -4.13 15.36 -4.05
CA GLN A 47 -3.83 15.77 -5.43
C GLN A 47 -3.15 14.68 -6.25
N ALA A 48 -2.63 13.66 -5.61
CA ALA A 48 -1.90 12.58 -6.27
C ALA A 48 -2.84 11.50 -6.82
N ASP A 49 -2.45 10.88 -7.92
CA ASP A 49 -3.05 9.63 -8.39
C ASP A 49 -2.42 8.47 -7.62
N ILE A 50 -3.15 7.94 -6.65
CA ILE A 50 -2.66 6.87 -5.78
C ILE A 50 -3.44 5.59 -6.11
N ILE A 51 -2.70 4.57 -6.52
CA ILE A 51 -3.25 3.25 -6.81
C ILE A 51 -2.47 2.22 -5.99
N VAL A 52 -3.20 1.43 -5.20
CA VAL A 52 -2.62 0.39 -4.35
C VAL A 52 -3.34 -0.92 -4.67
N CYS A 53 -2.61 -1.90 -5.16
CA CYS A 53 -3.18 -3.15 -5.64
C CYS A 53 -2.53 -4.35 -4.95
N THR A 54 -3.32 -5.37 -4.69
CA THR A 54 -2.84 -6.67 -4.25
C THR A 54 -3.65 -7.78 -4.92
N GLY A 55 -3.00 -8.93 -5.15
CA GLY A 55 -3.70 -10.17 -5.40
C GLY A 55 -4.15 -10.81 -4.08
N LEU A 56 -4.90 -11.88 -4.20
CA LEU A 56 -5.38 -12.68 -3.07
C LEU A 56 -4.86 -14.12 -3.11
N GLY A 57 -3.92 -14.40 -4.02
CA GLY A 57 -3.34 -15.71 -4.22
C GLY A 57 -2.09 -15.96 -3.39
N ASP A 58 -1.27 -16.89 -3.87
CA ASP A 58 -0.08 -17.35 -3.14
C ASP A 58 0.88 -16.20 -2.83
N TRP A 59 1.39 -16.18 -1.60
CA TRP A 59 2.37 -15.23 -1.08
C TRP A 59 1.89 -13.79 -0.95
N GLU A 60 0.59 -13.52 -1.16
CA GLU A 60 0.02 -12.18 -0.96
C GLU A 60 -0.44 -11.94 0.47
N GLN A 61 -0.63 -12.99 1.27
CA GLN A 61 -1.22 -12.92 2.60
C GLN A 61 -0.44 -12.02 3.56
N ASP A 62 0.88 -11.99 3.44
CA ASP A 62 1.75 -11.20 4.32
C ASP A 62 1.51 -9.69 4.19
N GLY A 63 1.00 -9.23 3.06
CA GLY A 63 0.72 -7.82 2.81
C GLY A 63 -0.71 -7.40 3.07
N LEU A 64 -1.65 -8.33 3.25
CA LEU A 64 -3.08 -8.01 3.29
C LEU A 64 -3.48 -7.15 4.49
N ASP A 65 -2.98 -7.46 5.67
CA ASP A 65 -3.35 -6.68 6.87
C ASP A 65 -2.92 -5.22 6.73
N SER A 66 -1.71 -4.97 6.26
CA SER A 66 -1.23 -3.60 6.06
C SER A 66 -1.92 -2.91 4.89
N PHE A 67 -2.29 -3.64 3.85
CA PHE A 67 -3.09 -3.12 2.74
C PHE A 67 -4.44 -2.58 3.23
N TYR A 68 -5.18 -3.38 3.98
CA TYR A 68 -6.49 -2.96 4.50
C TYR A 68 -6.38 -1.88 5.57
N ASN A 69 -5.34 -1.91 6.40
CA ASN A 69 -5.09 -0.86 7.38
C ASN A 69 -4.82 0.49 6.69
N LEU A 70 -3.99 0.49 5.66
CA LEU A 70 -3.70 1.68 4.86
C LEU A 70 -4.97 2.22 4.18
N LYS A 71 -5.78 1.31 3.62
CA LYS A 71 -7.06 1.66 3.01
C LYS A 71 -7.98 2.37 3.99
N ARG A 72 -8.13 1.83 5.21
CA ARG A 72 -8.96 2.46 6.25
C ARG A 72 -8.45 3.84 6.63
N ALA A 73 -7.14 4.00 6.76
CA ALA A 73 -6.55 5.30 7.09
C ALA A 73 -6.86 6.35 6.01
N PHE A 74 -6.74 5.98 4.74
CA PHE A 74 -7.06 6.87 3.62
C PHE A 74 -8.54 7.24 3.59
N GLU A 75 -9.43 6.29 3.83
CA GLU A 75 -10.87 6.55 3.91
C GLU A 75 -11.19 7.51 5.06
N GLU A 76 -10.64 7.29 6.24
CA GLU A 76 -10.87 8.12 7.42
C GLU A 76 -10.35 9.54 7.25
N LYS A 77 -9.24 9.71 6.55
CA LYS A 77 -8.66 11.02 6.26
C LYS A 77 -9.19 11.68 4.99
N ASN A 78 -10.14 11.05 4.30
CA ASN A 78 -10.68 11.53 3.03
C ASN A 78 -9.60 11.76 1.96
N ILE A 79 -8.63 10.86 1.90
CA ILE A 79 -7.61 10.86 0.85
C ILE A 79 -8.11 9.91 -0.25
N PRO A 80 -8.45 10.42 -1.46
CA PRO A 80 -8.90 9.57 -2.53
C PRO A 80 -7.75 8.70 -3.04
N ALA A 81 -8.01 7.41 -3.15
CA ALA A 81 -7.08 6.46 -3.72
C ALA A 81 -7.84 5.24 -4.24
N TRP A 82 -7.27 4.58 -5.21
CA TRP A 82 -7.84 3.35 -5.74
C TRP A 82 -7.13 2.16 -5.09
N PHE A 83 -7.82 1.53 -4.13
CA PHE A 83 -7.38 0.27 -3.52
C PHE A 83 -8.07 -0.87 -4.23
N ASP A 84 -7.31 -1.68 -4.95
CA ASP A 84 -7.83 -2.73 -5.82
C ASP A 84 -7.33 -4.11 -5.37
N THR A 85 -8.23 -5.08 -5.33
CA THR A 85 -7.88 -6.47 -5.07
C THR A 85 -8.18 -7.31 -6.30
N TRP A 86 -7.21 -8.11 -6.72
CA TRP A 86 -7.38 -9.09 -7.79
C TRP A 86 -7.67 -10.46 -7.19
N GLY A 87 -7.98 -11.44 -8.01
CA GLY A 87 -8.53 -12.72 -7.56
C GLY A 87 -7.61 -13.61 -6.73
N THR A 88 -8.18 -14.71 -6.26
CA THR A 88 -7.45 -15.70 -5.45
C THR A 88 -6.43 -16.50 -6.25
N ASP A 89 -6.47 -16.41 -7.56
CA ASP A 89 -5.48 -16.97 -8.49
C ASP A 89 -4.29 -16.04 -8.74
N VAL A 90 -4.36 -14.81 -8.24
CA VAL A 90 -3.35 -13.77 -8.47
C VAL A 90 -2.31 -13.80 -7.37
N ALA A 91 -1.18 -14.43 -7.67
CA ALA A 91 -0.08 -14.64 -6.75
C ALA A 91 0.88 -13.44 -6.72
N HIS A 92 1.74 -13.43 -5.71
CA HIS A 92 2.83 -12.46 -5.55
C HIS A 92 3.95 -12.79 -6.56
N ASP A 93 3.74 -12.40 -7.83
CA ASP A 93 4.64 -12.81 -8.93
C ASP A 93 4.63 -11.79 -10.07
N TRP A 94 5.75 -11.73 -10.77
CA TRP A 94 5.98 -10.87 -11.92
C TRP A 94 4.97 -11.06 -13.06
N VAL A 95 4.47 -12.26 -13.27
CA VAL A 95 3.46 -12.54 -14.31
C VAL A 95 2.23 -11.66 -14.13
N TRP A 96 1.84 -11.40 -12.88
CA TRP A 96 0.71 -10.55 -12.55
C TRP A 96 1.07 -9.07 -12.56
N TRP A 97 2.23 -8.69 -12.01
CA TRP A 97 2.67 -7.29 -11.99
C TRP A 97 2.86 -6.74 -13.40
N ARG A 98 3.32 -7.56 -14.35
CA ARG A 98 3.43 -7.19 -15.76
C ARG A 98 2.08 -6.96 -16.44
N LYS A 99 1.01 -7.52 -15.92
CA LYS A 99 -0.36 -7.26 -16.38
C LYS A 99 -0.97 -6.06 -15.67
N GLN A 100 -0.73 -5.94 -14.38
CA GLN A 100 -1.31 -4.90 -13.54
C GLN A 100 -0.75 -3.51 -13.86
N MET A 101 0.55 -3.39 -14.02
CA MET A 101 1.16 -2.08 -14.27
C MET A 101 0.62 -1.40 -15.53
N PRO A 102 0.62 -2.03 -16.70
CA PRO A 102 0.03 -1.42 -17.89
C PRO A 102 -1.46 -1.10 -17.72
N PHE A 103 -2.21 -1.97 -17.06
CA PHE A 103 -3.62 -1.76 -16.78
C PHE A 103 -3.84 -0.46 -15.99
N PHE A 104 -3.11 -0.27 -14.91
CA PHE A 104 -3.25 0.93 -14.08
C PHE A 104 -2.73 2.19 -14.75
N LEU A 105 -1.59 2.12 -15.44
CA LEU A 105 -1.06 3.25 -16.20
C LEU A 105 -2.06 3.70 -17.25
N HIS A 106 -2.63 2.77 -18.00
CA HIS A 106 -3.64 3.09 -19.01
C HIS A 106 -4.90 3.71 -18.40
N SER A 107 -5.29 3.23 -17.23
CA SER A 107 -6.47 3.73 -16.51
C SER A 107 -6.34 5.19 -16.07
N ILE A 108 -5.14 5.68 -15.87
CA ILE A 108 -4.88 7.10 -15.51
C ILE A 108 -4.38 7.92 -16.69
N GLY A 109 -4.52 7.43 -17.92
CA GLY A 109 -4.24 8.18 -19.14
C GLY A 109 -2.79 8.10 -19.64
N LEU A 110 -2.04 7.12 -19.15
CA LEU A 110 -0.63 6.89 -19.56
C LEU A 110 -0.46 5.60 -20.44
#